data_6d98777d43806a84d574d88d87f29be3
#
_entry.id   6d98777d43806a84d574d88d87f29be3
#
_cell.length_a   1.000
_cell.length_b   1.000
_cell.length_c   1.000
_cell.angle_alpha   90.00
_cell.angle_beta   90.00
_cell.angle_gamma   90.00
#
_symmetry.space_group_name_H-M   'P 1'
#
loop_
_entity.id
_entity.type
_entity.pdbx_description
1 polymer ?
#
loop_
_entity_poly.entity_id
_entity_poly.type
_entity_poly.pdbx_seq_one_letter_code
_entity_poly.pdbx_strand_id
1 'polypeptide(L)'
;MFKQIHLIRVGIFSLLSLSLLAEESFIPDPPSLNATNYILMDSISGRILAEKGADERIEPASITKIMTGYVAADQADKGFVSLSDEVLISENCWRKQGSKMFIREGTRVLLSDLMKGMVIQSGNDASCAIAEHVAASEEGFVQLMNLYAREMGLKNTQYRNESGWPDPEHFSSARDIAILSTNLINRFPDHYSLYKEKYFTFNEIKQRNRNSLLWQDDSIDGIKTGHTESAGYCLVSSG
;
A
#
# COMPACT_ATOMS: atom_id res chain seq x y z
N MET A 1 29.99 -91.20 -1.95
CA MET A 1 28.75 -90.57 -1.42
C MET A 1 29.17 -89.34 -0.62
N PHE A 2 29.30 -88.16 -1.34
CA PHE A 2 29.80 -86.95 -0.73
C PHE A 2 28.61 -85.98 -0.56
N LYS A 3 28.35 -85.57 0.68
CA LYS A 3 27.35 -84.50 0.99
C LYS A 3 27.99 -83.15 0.82
N GLN A 4 27.44 -82.33 -0.09
CA GLN A 4 27.78 -80.94 -0.20
C GLN A 4 27.05 -80.14 0.89
N ILE A 5 27.82 -79.39 1.66
CA ILE A 5 27.33 -78.39 2.63
C ILE A 5 27.27 -77.07 1.97
N HIS A 6 26.04 -76.47 1.81
CA HIS A 6 25.84 -75.15 1.32
C HIS A 6 25.99 -74.15 2.47
N LEU A 7 27.04 -73.30 2.38
CA LEU A 7 27.19 -72.14 3.27
C LEU A 7 26.32 -71.02 2.77
N ILE A 8 25.29 -70.66 3.54
CA ILE A 8 24.51 -69.43 3.32
C ILE A 8 25.27 -68.25 3.94
N ARG A 9 25.78 -67.31 3.10
CA ARG A 9 26.32 -66.05 3.55
C ARG A 9 25.17 -65.06 3.74
N VAL A 10 24.86 -64.75 4.97
CA VAL A 10 23.96 -63.69 5.35
C VAL A 10 24.76 -62.38 5.31
N GLY A 11 24.47 -61.57 4.29
CA GLY A 11 25.00 -60.17 4.18
C GLY A 11 24.23 -59.28 5.10
N ILE A 12 24.88 -58.74 6.11
CA ILE A 12 24.33 -57.68 6.95
C ILE A 12 24.45 -56.36 6.17
N PHE A 13 23.34 -55.87 5.65
CA PHE A 13 23.26 -54.53 5.08
C PHE A 13 23.10 -53.52 6.22
N SER A 14 24.18 -52.84 6.59
CA SER A 14 24.15 -51.73 7.54
C SER A 14 23.56 -50.51 6.87
N LEU A 15 22.30 -50.19 7.16
CA LEU A 15 21.67 -48.94 6.79
C LEU A 15 22.26 -47.79 7.64
N LEU A 16 23.22 -47.07 7.09
CA LEU A 16 23.61 -45.77 7.63
C LEU A 16 22.44 -44.80 7.39
N SER A 17 21.63 -44.57 8.40
CA SER A 17 20.70 -43.45 8.43
C SER A 17 21.49 -42.15 8.53
N LEU A 18 21.68 -41.45 7.40
CA LEU A 18 22.10 -40.04 7.39
C LEU A 18 20.96 -39.23 7.98
N SER A 19 21.05 -38.89 9.26
CA SER A 19 20.23 -37.82 9.84
C SER A 19 20.68 -36.50 9.23
N LEU A 20 19.91 -35.96 8.26
CA LEU A 20 20.01 -34.57 7.91
C LEU A 20 19.65 -33.76 9.16
N LEU A 21 20.67 -33.23 9.83
CA LEU A 21 20.49 -32.11 10.76
C LEU A 21 20.05 -30.94 9.91
N ALA A 22 18.74 -30.65 9.88
CA ALA A 22 18.25 -29.36 9.44
C ALA A 22 18.92 -28.35 10.38
N GLU A 23 19.81 -27.50 9.85
CA GLU A 23 20.23 -26.29 10.55
C GLU A 23 18.95 -25.51 10.80
N GLU A 24 18.49 -25.49 12.05
CA GLU A 24 17.49 -24.50 12.48
C GLU A 24 18.12 -23.13 12.24
N SER A 25 17.71 -22.48 11.15
CA SER A 25 18.09 -21.08 10.95
C SER A 25 17.48 -20.31 12.11
N PHE A 26 18.32 -19.82 13.01
CA PHE A 26 17.92 -18.96 14.12
C PHE A 26 17.45 -17.63 13.53
N ILE A 27 16.18 -17.59 13.15
CA ILE A 27 15.51 -16.35 12.77
C ILE A 27 15.04 -15.72 14.09
N PRO A 28 15.60 -14.57 14.50
CA PRO A 28 15.14 -13.91 15.72
C PRO A 28 13.65 -13.62 15.63
N ASP A 29 12.96 -13.74 16.74
CA ASP A 29 11.57 -13.29 16.82
C ASP A 29 11.46 -11.80 16.41
N PRO A 30 10.40 -11.43 15.68
CA PRO A 30 10.21 -10.03 15.32
C PRO A 30 10.10 -9.16 16.59
N PRO A 31 10.58 -7.90 16.53
CA PRO A 31 10.48 -7.01 17.68
C PRO A 31 9.02 -6.85 18.12
N SER A 32 8.81 -6.75 19.42
CA SER A 32 7.48 -6.48 19.98
C SER A 32 7.02 -5.09 19.55
N LEU A 33 6.00 -5.04 18.71
CA LEU A 33 5.39 -3.79 18.25
C LEU A 33 4.06 -3.55 18.99
N ASN A 34 3.82 -2.30 19.33
CA ASN A 34 2.56 -1.87 19.95
C ASN A 34 1.46 -1.64 18.88
N ALA A 35 1.48 -2.45 17.81
CA ALA A 35 0.50 -2.46 16.74
C ALA A 35 -0.45 -3.64 16.89
N THR A 36 -1.73 -3.40 16.62
CA THR A 36 -2.75 -4.46 16.61
C THR A 36 -2.59 -5.37 15.39
N ASN A 37 -2.37 -4.76 14.23
CA ASN A 37 -2.25 -5.44 12.94
C ASN A 37 -0.99 -4.95 12.22
N TYR A 38 -0.20 -5.88 11.68
CA TYR A 38 0.95 -5.53 10.85
C TYR A 38 1.34 -6.67 9.91
N ILE A 39 2.08 -6.32 8.87
CA ILE A 39 2.76 -7.24 7.98
C ILE A 39 4.10 -6.63 7.55
N LEU A 40 5.13 -7.45 7.49
CA LEU A 40 6.40 -7.15 6.83
C LEU A 40 6.56 -8.12 5.67
N MET A 41 6.65 -7.62 4.46
CA MET A 41 6.72 -8.40 3.24
C MET A 41 7.88 -7.93 2.36
N ASP A 42 8.64 -8.88 1.84
CA ASP A 42 9.60 -8.62 0.77
C ASP A 42 8.83 -8.31 -0.53
N SER A 43 9.01 -7.12 -1.08
CA SER A 43 8.24 -6.63 -2.22
C SER A 43 8.60 -7.32 -3.55
N ILE A 44 9.75 -7.98 -3.64
CA ILE A 44 10.21 -8.66 -4.86
C ILE A 44 9.70 -10.10 -4.88
N SER A 45 9.90 -10.85 -3.79
CA SER A 45 9.53 -12.25 -3.71
C SER A 45 8.11 -12.50 -3.20
N GLY A 46 7.47 -11.50 -2.58
CA GLY A 46 6.19 -11.63 -1.88
C GLY A 46 6.29 -12.42 -0.57
N ARG A 47 7.52 -12.75 -0.09
CA ARG A 47 7.71 -13.51 1.13
C ARG A 47 7.33 -12.67 2.35
N ILE A 48 6.48 -13.24 3.19
CA ILE A 48 6.12 -12.63 4.48
C ILE A 48 7.22 -12.95 5.48
N LEU A 49 7.76 -11.90 6.10
CA LEU A 49 8.83 -11.98 7.09
C LEU A 49 8.29 -11.93 8.52
N ALA A 50 7.23 -11.16 8.74
CA ALA A 50 6.52 -11.07 10.01
C ALA A 50 5.09 -10.57 9.79
N GLU A 51 4.15 -11.06 10.58
CA GLU A 51 2.76 -10.59 10.53
C GLU A 51 2.03 -10.81 11.85
N LYS A 52 1.00 -10.02 12.07
CA LYS A 52 0.04 -10.17 13.16
C LYS A 52 -1.30 -9.61 12.71
N GLY A 53 -2.37 -10.39 12.81
CA GLY A 53 -3.72 -9.98 12.40
C GLY A 53 -3.78 -9.42 10.97
N ALA A 54 -2.90 -9.91 10.05
CA ALA A 54 -2.69 -9.29 8.75
C ALA A 54 -3.94 -9.33 7.84
N ASP A 55 -4.84 -10.27 8.05
CA ASP A 55 -6.09 -10.42 7.30
C ASP A 55 -7.32 -9.82 8.00
N GLU A 56 -7.15 -9.28 9.20
CA GLU A 56 -8.25 -8.63 9.91
C GLU A 56 -8.63 -7.32 9.22
N ARG A 57 -9.93 -7.05 9.17
CA ARG A 57 -10.45 -5.80 8.61
C ARG A 57 -10.21 -4.65 9.57
N ILE A 58 -9.60 -3.61 9.07
CA ILE A 58 -9.28 -2.38 9.78
C ILE A 58 -9.76 -1.16 8.98
N GLU A 59 -10.00 -0.06 9.66
CA GLU A 59 -10.19 1.23 9.00
C GLU A 59 -8.83 1.74 8.49
N PRO A 60 -8.65 1.93 7.17
CA PRO A 60 -7.35 2.32 6.62
C PRO A 60 -7.04 3.80 6.79
N ALA A 61 -8.01 4.64 7.14
CA ALA A 61 -7.86 6.09 7.12
C ALA A 61 -7.22 6.57 5.79
N SER A 62 -6.32 7.55 5.81
CA SER A 62 -5.66 8.07 4.61
C SER A 62 -4.69 7.10 3.92
N ILE A 63 -4.49 5.88 4.42
CA ILE A 63 -3.81 4.82 3.66
C ILE A 63 -4.60 4.48 2.38
N THR A 64 -5.91 4.70 2.37
CA THR A 64 -6.80 4.64 1.20
C THR A 64 -6.23 5.35 -0.02
N LYS A 65 -5.53 6.48 0.17
CA LYS A 65 -4.97 7.29 -0.91
C LYS A 65 -3.87 6.60 -1.72
N ILE A 66 -3.35 5.46 -1.24
CA ILE A 66 -2.49 4.60 -2.05
C ILE A 66 -3.29 4.04 -3.24
N MET A 67 -4.54 3.58 -3.00
CA MET A 67 -5.41 3.13 -4.08
C MET A 67 -5.83 4.29 -4.98
N THR A 68 -6.12 5.45 -4.43
CA THR A 68 -6.45 6.65 -5.22
C THR A 68 -5.30 7.04 -6.16
N GLY A 69 -4.07 7.01 -5.66
CA GLY A 69 -2.87 7.24 -6.46
C GLY A 69 -2.66 6.16 -7.52
N TYR A 70 -2.86 4.89 -7.17
CA TYR A 70 -2.76 3.77 -8.10
C TYR A 70 -3.75 3.91 -9.27
N VAL A 71 -5.03 4.16 -8.98
CA VAL A 71 -6.07 4.34 -10.01
C VAL A 71 -5.72 5.52 -10.92
N ALA A 72 -5.36 6.66 -10.35
CA ALA A 72 -5.01 7.84 -11.13
C ALA A 72 -3.77 7.61 -12.01
N ALA A 73 -2.74 6.92 -11.49
CA ALA A 73 -1.54 6.56 -12.24
C ALA A 73 -1.87 5.59 -13.40
N ASP A 74 -2.71 4.59 -13.16
CA ASP A 74 -3.13 3.65 -14.20
C ASP A 74 -3.98 4.31 -15.30
N GLN A 75 -4.86 5.24 -14.93
CA GLN A 75 -5.65 5.98 -15.92
C GLN A 75 -4.78 6.94 -16.74
N ALA A 76 -3.73 7.49 -16.15
CA ALA A 76 -2.74 8.31 -16.87
C ALA A 76 -1.87 7.45 -17.79
N ASP A 77 -1.40 6.29 -17.36
CA ASP A 77 -0.62 5.34 -18.15
C ASP A 77 -1.42 4.84 -19.37
N LYS A 78 -2.73 4.64 -19.21
CA LYS A 78 -3.65 4.28 -20.28
C LYS A 78 -4.03 5.44 -21.22
N GLY A 79 -3.63 6.67 -20.89
CA GLY A 79 -3.91 7.87 -21.66
C GLY A 79 -5.35 8.39 -21.57
N PHE A 80 -6.11 7.96 -20.55
CA PHE A 80 -7.46 8.49 -20.29
C PHE A 80 -7.42 9.87 -19.66
N VAL A 81 -6.37 10.17 -18.89
CA VAL A 81 -6.07 11.49 -18.33
C VAL A 81 -4.59 11.80 -18.52
N SER A 82 -4.20 13.08 -18.40
CA SER A 82 -2.80 13.50 -18.47
C SER A 82 -2.40 14.20 -17.17
N LEU A 83 -1.17 13.98 -16.71
CA LEU A 83 -0.62 14.72 -15.57
C LEU A 83 -0.57 16.24 -15.80
N SER A 84 -0.63 16.68 -17.07
CA SER A 84 -0.72 18.09 -17.48
C SER A 84 -2.15 18.62 -17.61
N ASP A 85 -3.17 17.80 -17.32
CA ASP A 85 -4.56 18.27 -17.36
C ASP A 85 -4.80 19.35 -16.30
N GLU A 86 -5.48 20.40 -16.69
CA GLU A 86 -5.96 21.47 -15.80
C GLU A 86 -7.33 21.08 -15.22
N VAL A 87 -7.34 20.57 -14.00
CA VAL A 87 -8.53 20.10 -13.30
C VAL A 87 -9.29 21.28 -12.72
N LEU A 88 -10.55 21.46 -13.13
CA LEU A 88 -11.44 22.44 -12.54
C LEU A 88 -11.88 22.00 -11.14
N ILE A 89 -11.66 22.85 -10.15
CA ILE A 89 -11.98 22.53 -8.75
C ILE A 89 -13.44 22.85 -8.46
N SER A 90 -14.20 21.83 -8.10
CA SER A 90 -15.60 21.95 -7.69
C SER A 90 -15.74 22.50 -6.27
N GLU A 91 -16.90 23.05 -5.96
CA GLU A 91 -17.27 23.44 -4.59
C GLU A 91 -17.21 22.24 -3.63
N ASN A 92 -17.65 21.06 -4.08
CA ASN A 92 -17.60 19.84 -3.30
C ASN A 92 -16.18 19.52 -2.83
N CYS A 93 -15.21 19.51 -3.74
CA CYS A 93 -13.82 19.21 -3.42
C CYS A 93 -13.17 20.29 -2.55
N TRP A 94 -13.40 21.56 -2.84
CA TRP A 94 -12.91 22.66 -2.02
C TRP A 94 -13.42 22.58 -0.57
N ARG A 95 -14.68 22.15 -0.35
CA ARG A 95 -15.29 22.04 0.98
C ARG A 95 -14.86 20.80 1.77
N LYS A 96 -14.14 19.83 1.17
CA LYS A 96 -13.71 18.62 1.88
C LYS A 96 -13.02 18.95 3.20
N GLN A 97 -13.37 18.19 4.23
CA GLN A 97 -12.82 18.36 5.57
C GLN A 97 -11.53 17.53 5.76
N GLY A 98 -10.86 17.76 6.88
CA GLY A 98 -9.63 17.06 7.24
C GLY A 98 -8.39 17.70 6.61
N SER A 99 -7.43 16.88 6.20
CA SER A 99 -6.18 17.35 5.59
C SER A 99 -6.44 17.99 4.23
N LYS A 100 -5.80 19.13 3.95
CA LYS A 100 -6.00 19.89 2.72
C LYS A 100 -4.69 20.29 2.05
N MET A 101 -4.69 20.29 0.74
CA MET A 101 -3.70 20.94 -0.11
C MET A 101 -3.99 22.46 -0.26
N PHE A 102 -5.21 22.89 0.11
CA PHE A 102 -5.72 24.27 0.03
C PHE A 102 -6.01 24.73 -1.41
N ILE A 103 -6.60 23.86 -2.22
CA ILE A 103 -7.19 24.24 -3.51
C ILE A 103 -8.40 25.15 -3.30
N ARG A 104 -8.77 25.93 -4.33
CA ARG A 104 -9.89 26.89 -4.29
C ARG A 104 -10.91 26.57 -5.36
N GLU A 105 -12.17 26.66 -5.00
CA GLU A 105 -13.30 26.54 -5.93
C GLU A 105 -13.13 27.43 -7.17
N GLY A 106 -13.51 26.90 -8.33
CA GLY A 106 -13.48 27.60 -9.61
C GLY A 106 -12.08 27.79 -10.21
N THR A 107 -11.00 27.45 -9.48
CA THR A 107 -9.64 27.50 -10.03
C THR A 107 -9.33 26.23 -10.83
N ARG A 108 -8.29 26.31 -11.67
CA ARG A 108 -7.73 25.15 -12.37
C ARG A 108 -6.40 24.79 -11.75
N VAL A 109 -6.20 23.51 -11.48
CA VAL A 109 -4.98 22.97 -10.86
C VAL A 109 -4.49 21.80 -11.70
N LEU A 110 -3.19 21.73 -11.96
CA LEU A 110 -2.62 20.59 -12.69
C LEU A 110 -2.87 19.28 -11.93
N LEU A 111 -3.22 18.22 -12.66
CA LEU A 111 -3.39 16.88 -12.07
C LEU A 111 -2.12 16.43 -11.35
N SER A 112 -0.93 16.74 -11.90
CA SER A 112 0.36 16.46 -11.25
C SER A 112 0.50 17.16 -9.89
N ASP A 113 -0.01 18.37 -9.72
CA ASP A 113 0.05 19.08 -8.43
C ASP A 113 -0.97 18.51 -7.43
N LEU A 114 -2.16 18.13 -7.91
CA LEU A 114 -3.15 17.41 -7.08
C LEU A 114 -2.59 16.08 -6.57
N MET A 115 -1.89 15.32 -7.41
CA MET A 115 -1.22 14.08 -7.02
C MET A 115 -0.17 14.32 -5.93
N LYS A 116 0.67 15.35 -6.06
CA LYS A 116 1.64 15.75 -5.02
C LYS A 116 0.96 16.17 -3.73
N GLY A 117 -0.07 17.00 -3.81
CA GLY A 117 -0.83 17.46 -2.63
C GLY A 117 -1.52 16.30 -1.89
N MET A 118 -2.05 15.33 -2.62
CA MET A 118 -2.63 14.11 -2.07
C MET A 118 -1.59 13.23 -1.37
N VAL A 119 -0.44 13.01 -2.01
CA VAL A 119 0.62 12.13 -1.47
C VAL A 119 1.30 12.77 -0.26
N ILE A 120 1.79 14.00 -0.41
CA ILE A 120 2.67 14.66 0.56
C ILE A 120 1.88 15.19 1.76
N GLN A 121 0.84 15.97 1.50
CA GLN A 121 0.02 16.59 2.56
C GLN A 121 -1.18 15.73 2.98
N SER A 122 -1.45 14.67 2.21
CA SER A 122 -2.66 13.85 2.44
C SER A 122 -3.97 14.62 2.17
N GLY A 123 -3.97 15.56 1.21
CA GLY A 123 -5.11 16.44 0.92
C GLY A 123 -6.37 15.68 0.52
N ASN A 124 -7.46 15.81 1.29
CA ASN A 124 -8.76 15.25 0.95
C ASN A 124 -9.40 16.02 -0.20
N ASP A 125 -9.19 17.33 -0.23
CA ASP A 125 -9.59 18.20 -1.32
C ASP A 125 -8.93 17.79 -2.65
N ALA A 126 -7.64 17.51 -2.65
CA ALA A 126 -6.92 17.02 -3.80
C ALA A 126 -7.40 15.61 -4.24
N SER A 127 -7.65 14.69 -3.29
CA SER A 127 -8.17 13.35 -3.59
C SER A 127 -9.53 13.40 -4.28
N CYS A 128 -10.42 14.25 -3.79
CA CYS A 128 -11.73 14.49 -4.40
C CYS A 128 -11.59 15.05 -5.83
N ALA A 129 -10.73 16.06 -6.04
CA ALA A 129 -10.53 16.64 -7.37
C ALA A 129 -9.95 15.64 -8.38
N ILE A 130 -9.05 14.76 -7.93
CA ILE A 130 -8.54 13.64 -8.73
C ILE A 130 -9.70 12.70 -9.10
N ALA A 131 -10.53 12.33 -8.13
CA ALA A 131 -11.63 11.39 -8.34
C ALA A 131 -12.66 11.94 -9.34
N GLU A 132 -13.09 13.19 -9.17
CA GLU A 132 -14.03 13.84 -10.09
C GLU A 132 -13.44 13.99 -11.50
N HIS A 133 -12.14 14.28 -11.63
CA HIS A 133 -11.49 14.41 -12.94
C HIS A 133 -11.37 13.06 -13.66
N VAL A 134 -10.94 12.02 -12.94
CA VAL A 134 -10.69 10.69 -13.52
C VAL A 134 -11.98 9.94 -13.87
N ALA A 135 -13.03 10.07 -13.07
CA ALA A 135 -14.24 9.27 -13.20
C ALA A 135 -15.55 10.08 -13.23
N ALA A 136 -15.45 11.39 -13.44
CA ALA A 136 -16.56 12.36 -13.48
C ALA A 136 -17.35 12.48 -12.16
N SER A 137 -17.12 11.62 -11.19
CA SER A 137 -17.71 11.71 -9.83
C SER A 137 -16.92 10.88 -8.82
N GLU A 138 -17.09 11.17 -7.53
CA GLU A 138 -16.52 10.35 -6.45
C GLU A 138 -17.07 8.93 -6.47
N GLU A 139 -18.37 8.74 -6.74
CA GLU A 139 -19.00 7.43 -6.81
C GLU A 139 -18.43 6.59 -7.97
N GLY A 140 -18.26 7.18 -9.14
CA GLY A 140 -17.62 6.53 -10.29
C GLY A 140 -16.18 6.10 -9.97
N PHE A 141 -15.45 6.98 -9.27
CA PHE A 141 -14.08 6.68 -8.86
C PHE A 141 -14.02 5.54 -7.82
N VAL A 142 -14.92 5.52 -6.85
CA VAL A 142 -15.03 4.44 -5.87
C VAL A 142 -15.33 3.09 -6.54
N GLN A 143 -16.14 3.09 -7.60
CA GLN A 143 -16.37 1.87 -8.39
C GLN A 143 -15.08 1.37 -9.04
N LEU A 144 -14.26 2.27 -9.59
CA LEU A 144 -12.92 1.93 -10.10
C LEU A 144 -12.01 1.39 -9.00
N MET A 145 -11.91 2.06 -7.85
CA MET A 145 -11.12 1.59 -6.71
C MET A 145 -11.49 0.15 -6.32
N ASN A 146 -12.79 -0.14 -6.23
CA ASN A 146 -13.27 -1.48 -5.88
C ASN A 146 -13.06 -2.49 -7.02
N LEU A 147 -13.08 -2.07 -8.29
CA LEU A 147 -12.71 -2.92 -9.41
C LEU A 147 -11.24 -3.34 -9.32
N TYR A 148 -10.32 -2.39 -9.13
CA TYR A 148 -8.89 -2.68 -8.99
C TYR A 148 -8.61 -3.53 -7.73
N ALA A 149 -9.31 -3.29 -6.61
CA ALA A 149 -9.19 -4.13 -5.43
C ALA A 149 -9.51 -5.60 -5.73
N ARG A 150 -10.58 -5.86 -6.48
CA ARG A 150 -10.94 -7.23 -6.93
C ARG A 150 -9.91 -7.82 -7.89
N GLU A 151 -9.45 -7.05 -8.87
CA GLU A 151 -8.45 -7.50 -9.84
C GLU A 151 -7.10 -7.85 -9.19
N MET A 152 -6.70 -7.12 -8.15
CA MET A 152 -5.52 -7.41 -7.36
C MET A 152 -5.72 -8.54 -6.34
N GLY A 153 -6.95 -9.03 -6.16
CA GLY A 153 -7.28 -10.05 -5.17
C GLY A 153 -7.24 -9.55 -3.72
N LEU A 154 -7.56 -8.28 -3.47
CA LEU A 154 -7.67 -7.69 -2.13
C LEU A 154 -8.95 -8.20 -1.46
N LYS A 155 -8.85 -9.26 -0.67
CA LYS A 155 -9.99 -10.03 -0.17
C LYS A 155 -10.73 -9.37 0.98
N ASN A 156 -10.03 -8.52 1.72
CA ASN A 156 -10.54 -7.84 2.91
C ASN A 156 -10.59 -6.32 2.73
N THR A 157 -10.85 -5.86 1.49
CA THR A 157 -10.85 -4.45 1.14
C THR A 157 -12.15 -4.05 0.48
N GLN A 158 -12.72 -2.95 0.95
CA GLN A 158 -13.85 -2.26 0.35
C GLN A 158 -13.67 -0.76 0.54
N TYR A 159 -13.79 0.00 -0.53
CA TYR A 159 -13.73 1.46 -0.52
C TYR A 159 -15.13 2.07 -0.62
N ARG A 160 -15.36 3.16 0.12
CA ARG A 160 -16.56 3.99 0.09
C ARG A 160 -16.28 5.44 -0.31
N ASN A 161 -15.03 5.85 -0.22
CA ASN A 161 -14.55 7.15 -0.68
C ASN A 161 -13.07 7.06 -1.07
N GLU A 162 -12.57 8.10 -1.72
CA GLU A 162 -11.21 8.19 -2.26
C GLU A 162 -10.16 8.69 -1.23
N SER A 163 -10.61 9.16 -0.08
CA SER A 163 -9.76 9.84 0.91
C SER A 163 -9.46 9.04 2.16
N GLY A 164 -10.29 8.01 2.46
CA GLY A 164 -10.28 7.27 3.72
C GLY A 164 -11.01 8.01 4.83
N TRP A 165 -11.98 8.85 4.47
CA TRP A 165 -12.90 9.41 5.46
C TRP A 165 -13.70 8.29 6.12
N PRO A 166 -13.97 8.36 7.43
CA PRO A 166 -14.65 7.30 8.15
C PRO A 166 -16.00 6.91 7.54
N ASP A 167 -16.19 5.62 7.31
CA ASP A 167 -17.44 5.01 6.86
C ASP A 167 -17.45 3.55 7.36
N PRO A 168 -18.55 3.04 7.95
CA PRO A 168 -18.60 1.68 8.52
C PRO A 168 -18.31 0.56 7.53
N GLU A 169 -18.50 0.81 6.23
CA GLU A 169 -18.22 -0.16 5.17
C GLU A 169 -16.92 0.13 4.42
N HIS A 170 -16.10 1.08 4.90
CA HIS A 170 -14.79 1.41 4.35
C HIS A 170 -13.71 0.71 5.17
N PHE A 171 -13.16 -0.36 4.64
CA PHE A 171 -12.16 -1.17 5.35
C PHE A 171 -11.09 -1.73 4.40
N SER A 172 -9.98 -2.12 4.97
CA SER A 172 -8.92 -2.88 4.30
C SER A 172 -8.27 -3.83 5.31
N SER A 173 -7.16 -4.47 4.94
CA SER A 173 -6.32 -5.27 5.84
C SER A 173 -4.85 -4.97 5.60
N ALA A 174 -3.99 -5.27 6.58
CA ALA A 174 -2.56 -5.05 6.43
C ALA A 174 -1.99 -5.81 5.22
N ARG A 175 -2.46 -7.04 4.97
CA ARG A 175 -2.06 -7.83 3.80
C ARG A 175 -2.50 -7.18 2.49
N ASP A 176 -3.74 -6.77 2.38
CA ASP A 176 -4.26 -6.15 1.16
C ASP A 176 -3.53 -4.84 0.85
N ILE A 177 -3.23 -4.05 1.90
CA ILE A 177 -2.44 -2.82 1.76
C ILE A 177 -1.01 -3.13 1.29
N ALA A 178 -0.37 -4.19 1.79
CA ALA A 178 0.95 -4.60 1.32
C ALA A 178 0.93 -5.05 -0.15
N ILE A 179 -0.08 -5.82 -0.57
CA ILE A 179 -0.27 -6.21 -1.97
C ILE A 179 -0.46 -4.97 -2.86
N LEU A 180 -1.34 -4.05 -2.47
CA LEU A 180 -1.56 -2.80 -3.19
C LEU A 180 -0.28 -1.97 -3.31
N SER A 181 0.47 -1.84 -2.21
CA SER A 181 1.72 -1.09 -2.17
C SER A 181 2.77 -1.67 -3.11
N THR A 182 2.92 -2.99 -3.10
CA THR A 182 3.82 -3.71 -4.02
C THR A 182 3.43 -3.49 -5.49
N ASN A 183 2.13 -3.54 -5.80
CA ASN A 183 1.64 -3.25 -7.15
C ASN A 183 1.94 -1.80 -7.56
N LEU A 184 1.77 -0.83 -6.65
CA LEU A 184 2.09 0.57 -6.91
C LEU A 184 3.58 0.76 -7.24
N ILE A 185 4.47 0.23 -6.40
CA ILE A 185 5.92 0.32 -6.55
C ILE A 185 6.38 -0.27 -7.88
N ASN A 186 5.92 -1.49 -8.19
CA ASN A 186 6.39 -2.23 -9.36
C ASN A 186 5.81 -1.72 -10.68
N ARG A 187 4.56 -1.27 -10.67
CA ARG A 187 3.86 -0.90 -11.91
C ARG A 187 4.00 0.57 -12.27
N PHE A 188 4.10 1.45 -11.28
CA PHE A 188 4.13 2.90 -11.47
C PHE A 188 5.30 3.57 -10.74
N PRO A 189 6.57 3.20 -11.05
CA PRO A 189 7.74 3.71 -10.33
C PRO A 189 7.86 5.24 -10.41
N ASP A 190 7.48 5.86 -11.53
CA ASP A 190 7.51 7.33 -11.69
C ASP A 190 6.53 8.00 -10.73
N HIS A 191 5.29 7.49 -10.66
CA HIS A 191 4.32 7.98 -9.67
C HIS A 191 4.78 7.68 -8.24
N TYR A 192 5.31 6.48 -8.00
CA TYR A 192 5.83 6.09 -6.70
C TYR A 192 6.94 7.03 -6.21
N SER A 193 7.73 7.60 -7.12
CA SER A 193 8.79 8.55 -6.76
C SER A 193 8.30 9.78 -5.98
N LEU A 194 7.02 10.14 -6.08
CA LEU A 194 6.40 11.25 -5.33
C LEU A 194 6.36 10.98 -3.82
N TYR A 195 6.31 9.70 -3.40
CA TYR A 195 6.14 9.34 -1.98
C TYR A 195 7.37 9.65 -1.13
N LYS A 196 8.56 9.75 -1.74
CA LYS A 196 9.79 10.16 -1.06
C LYS A 196 9.99 11.68 -0.98
N GLU A 197 9.16 12.48 -1.69
CA GLU A 197 9.29 13.93 -1.66
C GLU A 197 8.98 14.47 -0.26
N LYS A 198 9.96 15.16 0.33
CA LYS A 198 9.88 15.67 1.72
C LYS A 198 9.00 16.90 1.85
N TYR A 199 8.89 17.71 0.79
CA TYR A 199 8.12 18.95 0.77
C TYR A 199 7.46 19.19 -0.59
N PHE A 200 6.31 19.84 -0.54
CA PHE A 200 5.63 20.37 -1.72
C PHE A 200 5.16 21.81 -1.43
N THR A 201 5.28 22.72 -2.39
CA THR A 201 4.80 24.07 -2.23
C THR A 201 3.69 24.33 -3.24
N PHE A 202 2.52 24.71 -2.75
CA PHE A 202 1.38 25.06 -3.58
C PHE A 202 0.78 26.38 -3.09
N ASN A 203 0.53 27.33 -4.00
CA ASN A 203 0.04 28.68 -3.69
C ASN A 203 0.84 29.33 -2.53
N GLU A 204 2.15 29.32 -2.62
CA GLU A 204 3.09 29.86 -1.60
C GLU A 204 3.04 29.14 -0.24
N ILE A 205 2.21 28.10 -0.08
CA ILE A 205 2.12 27.30 1.14
C ILE A 205 3.07 26.10 1.02
N LYS A 206 4.16 26.15 1.80
CA LYS A 206 5.08 25.01 1.92
C LYS A 206 4.48 23.94 2.83
N GLN A 207 4.28 22.76 2.30
CA GLN A 207 3.70 21.61 2.97
C GLN A 207 4.75 20.52 3.16
N ARG A 208 4.77 19.94 4.36
CA ARG A 208 5.70 18.86 4.71
C ARG A 208 5.03 17.51 4.53
N ASN A 209 5.77 16.51 4.02
CA ASN A 209 5.31 15.13 4.00
C ASN A 209 5.01 14.67 5.44
N ARG A 210 3.91 13.94 5.61
CA ARG A 210 3.49 13.44 6.94
C ARG A 210 4.24 12.20 7.39
N ASN A 211 4.93 11.52 6.47
CA ASN A 211 5.79 10.39 6.81
C ASN A 211 7.11 10.89 7.39
N SER A 212 7.22 10.91 8.72
CA SER A 212 8.42 11.39 9.41
C SER A 212 9.63 10.46 9.24
N LEU A 213 9.44 9.20 8.84
CA LEU A 213 10.54 8.27 8.61
C LEU A 213 11.47 8.74 7.48
N LEU A 214 10.96 9.50 6.51
CA LEU A 214 11.77 10.10 5.44
C LEU A 214 12.92 11.00 5.92
N TRP A 215 12.90 11.44 7.19
CA TRP A 215 13.96 12.24 7.81
C TRP A 215 14.81 11.44 8.80
N GLN A 216 14.40 10.23 9.14
CA GLN A 216 15.05 9.41 10.16
C GLN A 216 15.94 8.33 9.55
N ASP A 217 15.56 7.86 8.36
CA ASP A 217 16.27 6.78 7.68
C ASP A 217 16.27 7.04 6.16
N ASP A 218 17.46 7.14 5.58
CA ASP A 218 17.63 7.44 4.15
C ASP A 218 17.27 6.26 3.24
N SER A 219 17.12 5.04 3.78
CA SER A 219 16.60 3.89 3.03
C SER A 219 15.10 3.99 2.78
N ILE A 220 14.36 4.74 3.61
CA ILE A 220 12.92 4.90 3.48
C ILE A 220 12.58 5.80 2.29
N ASP A 221 11.77 5.29 1.38
CA ASP A 221 11.36 5.97 0.15
C ASP A 221 9.84 6.15 -0.01
N GLY A 222 9.05 5.72 0.99
CA GLY A 222 7.58 5.84 1.02
C GLY A 222 6.99 5.30 2.32
N ILE A 223 5.68 5.09 2.46
CA ILE A 223 4.64 5.37 1.47
C ILE A 223 3.64 6.37 2.06
N LYS A 224 2.86 5.96 3.10
CA LYS A 224 1.71 6.76 3.53
C LYS A 224 1.42 6.62 5.00
N THR A 225 1.00 7.72 5.61
CA THR A 225 0.43 7.76 6.96
C THR A 225 -1.08 7.93 6.89
N GLY A 226 -1.79 7.43 7.91
CA GLY A 226 -3.22 7.62 8.10
C GLY A 226 -3.53 7.88 9.58
N HIS A 227 -4.59 8.64 9.82
CA HIS A 227 -5.13 8.83 11.17
C HIS A 227 -6.59 9.25 11.10
N THR A 228 -7.42 8.59 11.90
CA THR A 228 -8.75 9.04 12.32
C THR A 228 -8.91 8.68 13.80
N GLU A 229 -9.91 9.22 14.47
CA GLU A 229 -10.17 8.88 15.88
C GLU A 229 -10.48 7.37 16.05
N SER A 230 -11.17 6.77 15.07
CA SER A 230 -11.53 5.35 15.09
C SER A 230 -10.40 4.42 14.65
N ALA A 231 -9.66 4.79 13.61
CA ALA A 231 -8.55 3.98 13.08
C ALA A 231 -7.29 4.02 13.95
N GLY A 232 -7.11 5.10 14.73
CA GLY A 232 -5.81 5.38 15.35
C GLY A 232 -4.75 5.76 14.32
N TYR A 233 -3.48 5.53 14.63
CA TYR A 233 -2.35 5.82 13.75
C TYR A 233 -2.02 4.64 12.85
N CYS A 234 -2.00 4.89 11.55
CA CYS A 234 -1.65 3.92 10.53
C CYS A 234 -0.41 4.37 9.76
N LEU A 235 0.46 3.43 9.43
CA LEU A 235 1.67 3.68 8.64
C LEU A 235 1.90 2.55 7.64
N VAL A 236 2.22 2.91 6.42
CA VAL A 236 2.83 2.03 5.41
C VAL A 236 4.18 2.62 5.06
N SER A 237 5.22 1.81 5.15
CA SER A 237 6.59 2.19 4.83
C SER A 237 7.22 1.21 3.85
N SER A 238 8.18 1.70 3.07
CA SER A 238 9.02 0.96 2.14
C SER A 238 10.43 1.53 2.16
N GLY A 239 11.40 0.69 1.77
CA GLY A 239 12.82 1.03 1.72
C GLY A 239 13.68 -0.18 1.36
#